data_0d84f699cbbf50776aa7f4ad03ba0a71
#
_entry.id   0d84f699cbbf50776aa7f4ad03ba0a71
#
_cell.length_a   1.000
_cell.length_b   1.000
_cell.length_c   1.000
_cell.angle_alpha   90.00
_cell.angle_beta   90.00
_cell.angle_gamma   90.00
#
_symmetry.space_group_name_H-M   'P 1'
#
loop_
_entity.id
_entity.type
_entity.pdbx_description
1 polymer ?
#
loop_
_entity_poly.entity_id
_entity_poly.type
_entity_poly.pdbx_seq_one_letter_code
_entity_poly.pdbx_strand_id
1 'polypeptide(L)'
;MHDLIVDVCESSSPQDGIRMSDKSFERLNAIKKFNYEYIYKSRRFNAFEEYSYLIINTLFNGLYSLYNGGFSFAELNAYARTYPSLSAAFSDWLKKYCVQDILPLSLRSECYCNEKIYGRLDNEKLYAQAVLDFIAGMTDSFAIRLFEEQLKF
;
A
#
# COMPACT_ATOMS: atom_id res chain seq x y z
N MET A 1 -21.44 1.78 18.39
CA MET A 1 -20.27 0.90 18.29
C MET A 1 -20.11 -0.02 19.50
N HIS A 2 -20.26 0.51 20.72
CA HIS A 2 -20.18 -0.27 21.97
C HIS A 2 -21.09 -1.53 21.97
N ASP A 3 -22.35 -1.38 21.62
CA ASP A 3 -23.34 -2.47 21.59
C ASP A 3 -22.93 -3.62 20.65
N LEU A 4 -22.29 -3.32 19.52
CA LEU A 4 -21.79 -4.35 18.60
C LEU A 4 -20.61 -5.13 19.16
N ILE A 5 -19.73 -4.46 19.93
CA ILE A 5 -18.61 -5.13 20.60
C ILE A 5 -19.13 -6.06 21.69
N VAL A 6 -20.07 -5.60 22.49
CA VAL A 6 -20.72 -6.43 23.53
C VAL A 6 -21.39 -7.64 22.90
N ASP A 7 -22.18 -7.45 21.84
CA ASP A 7 -22.85 -8.52 21.11
C ASP A 7 -21.86 -9.58 20.58
N VAL A 8 -20.74 -9.15 20.00
CA VAL A 8 -19.70 -10.09 19.55
C VAL A 8 -19.07 -10.86 20.73
N CYS A 9 -18.80 -10.18 21.86
CA CYS A 9 -18.27 -10.85 23.04
C CYS A 9 -19.26 -11.88 23.63
N GLU A 10 -20.54 -11.56 23.65
CA GLU A 10 -21.59 -12.45 24.18
C GLU A 10 -21.94 -13.60 23.24
N SER A 11 -21.83 -13.39 21.93
CA SER A 11 -22.18 -14.37 20.90
C SER A 11 -21.02 -15.29 20.49
N SER A 12 -19.80 -15.00 20.95
CA SER A 12 -18.59 -15.77 20.60
C SER A 12 -18.27 -16.82 21.66
N SER A 13 -17.74 -17.98 21.23
CA SER A 13 -17.26 -19.03 22.12
C SER A 13 -16.00 -19.69 21.56
N PRO A 14 -15.19 -20.38 22.38
CA PRO A 14 -14.04 -21.13 21.89
C PRO A 14 -14.39 -22.23 20.88
N GLN A 15 -15.63 -22.76 20.94
CA GLN A 15 -16.12 -23.82 20.07
C GLN A 15 -16.62 -23.27 18.72
N ASP A 16 -17.33 -22.13 18.75
CA ASP A 16 -17.99 -21.53 17.58
C ASP A 16 -17.16 -20.43 16.92
N GLY A 17 -16.05 -20.02 17.57
CA GLY A 17 -15.19 -18.92 17.12
C GLY A 17 -15.82 -17.55 17.38
N ILE A 18 -15.33 -16.54 16.65
CA ILE A 18 -15.83 -15.16 16.74
C ILE A 18 -17.12 -15.05 15.94
N ARG A 19 -18.21 -14.69 16.60
CA ARG A 19 -19.56 -14.58 16.01
C ARG A 19 -20.25 -13.30 16.47
N MET A 20 -21.23 -12.91 15.68
CA MET A 20 -22.17 -11.82 15.99
C MET A 20 -23.57 -12.40 15.94
N SER A 21 -24.50 -11.89 16.77
CA SER A 21 -25.90 -12.28 16.67
C SER A 21 -26.49 -11.94 15.30
N ASP A 22 -27.46 -12.72 14.85
CA ASP A 22 -28.12 -12.49 13.54
C ASP A 22 -28.72 -11.08 13.47
N LYS A 23 -29.31 -10.60 14.54
CA LYS A 23 -29.86 -9.24 14.63
C LYS A 23 -28.81 -8.16 14.43
N SER A 24 -27.65 -8.28 15.05
CA SER A 24 -26.55 -7.32 14.90
C SER A 24 -25.92 -7.42 13.53
N PHE A 25 -25.80 -8.62 12.98
CA PHE A 25 -25.32 -8.87 11.62
C PHE A 25 -26.22 -8.24 10.56
N GLU A 26 -27.54 -8.43 10.64
CA GLU A 26 -28.51 -7.80 9.75
C GLU A 26 -28.45 -6.27 9.82
N ARG A 27 -28.38 -5.72 11.05
CA ARG A 27 -28.22 -4.27 11.26
C ARG A 27 -26.94 -3.73 10.64
N LEU A 28 -25.82 -4.42 10.81
CA LEU A 28 -24.54 -4.04 10.22
C LEU A 28 -24.61 -4.07 8.68
N ASN A 29 -25.21 -5.10 8.13
CA ASN A 29 -25.40 -5.23 6.68
C ASN A 29 -26.32 -4.15 6.11
N ALA A 30 -27.39 -3.79 6.81
CA ALA A 30 -28.26 -2.69 6.41
C ALA A 30 -27.50 -1.35 6.37
N ILE A 31 -26.67 -1.07 7.39
CA ILE A 31 -25.82 0.13 7.43
C ILE A 31 -24.79 0.11 6.29
N LYS A 32 -24.12 -1.02 6.04
CA LYS A 32 -23.18 -1.16 4.93
C LYS A 32 -23.85 -0.91 3.59
N LYS A 33 -25.03 -1.51 3.36
CA LYS A 33 -25.81 -1.32 2.14
C LYS A 33 -26.21 0.14 1.94
N PHE A 34 -26.73 0.79 2.99
CA PHE A 34 -27.07 2.20 2.95
C PHE A 34 -25.86 3.07 2.59
N ASN A 35 -24.73 2.88 3.28
CA ASN A 35 -23.50 3.63 3.01
C ASN A 35 -23.02 3.42 1.57
N TYR A 36 -23.07 2.18 1.09
CA TYR A 36 -22.66 1.86 -0.28
C TYR A 36 -23.55 2.55 -1.32
N GLU A 37 -24.89 2.47 -1.17
CA GLU A 37 -25.83 3.01 -2.13
C GLU A 37 -25.89 4.55 -2.12
N TYR A 38 -25.91 5.17 -0.94
CA TYR A 38 -26.18 6.59 -0.79
C TYR A 38 -24.94 7.45 -0.53
N ILE A 39 -23.86 6.85 -0.06
CA ILE A 39 -22.60 7.57 0.17
C ILE A 39 -21.58 7.23 -0.92
N TYR A 40 -21.11 5.98 -0.96
CA TYR A 40 -19.99 5.62 -1.85
C TYR A 40 -20.33 5.65 -3.34
N LYS A 41 -21.58 5.38 -3.75
CA LYS A 41 -22.05 5.53 -5.15
C LYS A 41 -22.51 6.94 -5.51
N SER A 42 -22.36 7.90 -4.63
CA SER A 42 -22.73 9.28 -4.95
C SER A 42 -21.84 9.83 -6.06
N ARG A 43 -22.45 10.52 -7.04
CA ARG A 43 -21.73 11.24 -8.11
C ARG A 43 -20.65 12.21 -7.58
N ARG A 44 -20.79 12.64 -6.32
CA ARG A 44 -19.81 13.50 -5.66
C ARG A 44 -18.43 12.85 -5.54
N PHE A 45 -18.38 11.50 -5.49
CA PHE A 45 -17.12 10.78 -5.34
C PHE A 45 -16.44 10.43 -6.67
N ASN A 46 -17.13 10.55 -7.82
CA ASN A 46 -16.53 10.19 -9.12
C ASN A 46 -15.22 10.95 -9.38
N ALA A 47 -15.21 12.27 -9.16
CA ALA A 47 -13.99 13.06 -9.34
C ALA A 47 -12.87 12.66 -8.39
N PHE A 48 -13.20 12.27 -7.16
CA PHE A 48 -12.23 11.78 -6.19
C PHE A 48 -11.69 10.41 -6.58
N GLU A 49 -12.53 9.51 -7.08
CA GLU A 49 -12.10 8.20 -7.59
C GLU A 49 -11.16 8.35 -8.79
N GLU A 50 -11.49 9.20 -9.74
CA GLU A 50 -10.63 9.50 -10.90
C GLU A 50 -9.28 10.09 -10.48
N TYR A 51 -9.29 11.01 -9.53
CA TYR A 51 -8.07 11.60 -8.98
C TYR A 51 -7.22 10.57 -8.24
N SER A 52 -7.82 9.74 -7.41
CA SER A 52 -7.12 8.67 -6.69
C SER A 52 -6.52 7.64 -7.66
N TYR A 53 -7.28 7.29 -8.71
CA TYR A 53 -6.81 6.40 -9.76
C TYR A 53 -5.60 6.99 -10.50
N LEU A 54 -5.65 8.28 -10.82
CA LEU A 54 -4.54 8.98 -11.46
C LEU A 54 -3.27 8.94 -10.60
N ILE A 55 -3.38 9.25 -9.30
CA ILE A 55 -2.26 9.22 -8.37
C ILE A 55 -1.63 7.83 -8.30
N ILE A 56 -2.44 6.80 -8.03
CA ILE A 56 -1.98 5.43 -7.86
C ILE A 56 -1.29 4.93 -9.13
N ASN A 57 -1.90 5.14 -10.30
CA ASN A 57 -1.30 4.68 -11.56
C ASN A 57 -0.03 5.44 -11.92
N THR A 58 0.04 6.74 -11.64
CA THR A 58 1.25 7.53 -11.92
C THR A 58 2.41 7.06 -11.05
N LEU A 59 2.18 6.87 -9.75
CA LEU A 59 3.19 6.34 -8.83
C LEU A 59 3.61 4.92 -9.21
N PHE A 60 2.64 4.05 -9.53
CA PHE A 60 2.93 2.68 -9.94
C PHE A 60 3.76 2.63 -11.22
N ASN A 61 3.31 3.30 -12.28
CA ASN A 61 4.00 3.29 -13.56
C ASN A 61 5.40 3.91 -13.47
N GLY A 62 5.54 4.99 -12.71
CA GLY A 62 6.84 5.63 -12.47
C GLY A 62 7.85 4.69 -11.83
N LEU A 63 7.45 4.00 -10.76
CA LEU A 63 8.32 3.04 -10.08
C LEU A 63 8.50 1.73 -10.86
N TYR A 64 7.43 1.22 -11.47
CA TYR A 64 7.48 -0.04 -12.23
C TYR A 64 8.37 0.07 -13.48
N SER A 65 8.41 1.23 -14.13
CA SER A 65 9.29 1.48 -15.28
C SER A 65 10.78 1.38 -14.97
N LEU A 66 11.16 1.42 -13.69
CA LEU A 66 12.54 1.28 -13.23
C LEU A 66 13.00 -0.18 -13.12
N TYR A 67 12.11 -1.13 -13.40
CA TYR A 67 12.49 -2.54 -13.38
C TYR A 67 13.56 -2.83 -14.43
N ASN A 68 14.70 -3.31 -13.97
CA ASN A 68 15.83 -3.73 -14.80
C ASN A 68 16.55 -4.95 -14.19
N GLY A 69 15.76 -5.94 -13.76
CA GLY A 69 16.29 -7.11 -13.07
C GLY A 69 17.17 -6.72 -11.88
N GLY A 70 18.34 -7.34 -11.75
CA GLY A 70 19.30 -7.03 -10.69
C GLY A 70 19.85 -5.60 -10.67
N PHE A 71 19.59 -4.80 -11.70
CA PHE A 71 20.05 -3.39 -11.81
C PHE A 71 18.97 -2.38 -11.38
N SER A 72 17.82 -2.80 -10.94
CA SER A 72 16.70 -1.92 -10.56
C SER A 72 17.07 -0.87 -9.50
N PHE A 73 18.00 -1.18 -8.58
CA PHE A 73 18.52 -0.18 -7.64
C PHE A 73 19.36 0.91 -8.30
N ALA A 74 20.10 0.61 -9.36
CA ALA A 74 20.87 1.61 -10.11
C ALA A 74 19.91 2.56 -10.83
N GLU A 75 18.84 2.04 -11.44
CA GLU A 75 17.78 2.84 -12.06
C GLU A 75 17.08 3.74 -11.04
N LEU A 76 16.77 3.20 -9.85
CA LEU A 76 16.16 3.97 -8.77
C LEU A 76 17.06 5.11 -8.29
N ASN A 77 18.38 4.88 -8.19
CA ASN A 77 19.35 5.92 -7.84
C ASN A 77 19.45 7.00 -8.93
N ALA A 78 19.37 6.63 -10.20
CA ALA A 78 19.33 7.60 -11.30
C ALA A 78 18.03 8.43 -11.25
N TYR A 79 16.91 7.79 -10.97
CA TYR A 79 15.59 8.41 -10.82
C TYR A 79 15.54 9.41 -9.65
N ALA A 80 16.34 9.18 -8.60
CA ALA A 80 16.46 10.09 -7.45
C ALA A 80 16.95 11.50 -7.80
N ARG A 81 17.59 11.70 -8.95
CA ARG A 81 17.99 13.03 -9.42
C ARG A 81 16.78 13.89 -9.79
N THR A 82 15.71 13.27 -10.24
CA THR A 82 14.48 13.96 -10.66
C THR A 82 13.41 13.92 -9.56
N TYR A 83 13.26 12.78 -8.90
CA TYR A 83 12.23 12.53 -7.88
C TYR A 83 12.86 11.99 -6.58
N PRO A 84 13.56 12.86 -5.82
CA PRO A 84 14.34 12.44 -4.66
C PRO A 84 13.51 11.86 -3.53
N SER A 85 12.31 12.43 -3.24
CA SER A 85 11.47 11.96 -2.14
C SER A 85 10.85 10.59 -2.44
N LEU A 86 10.35 10.39 -3.66
CA LEU A 86 9.78 9.11 -4.09
C LEU A 86 10.84 8.01 -4.07
N SER A 87 12.02 8.30 -4.64
CA SER A 87 13.12 7.33 -4.70
C SER A 87 13.65 6.97 -3.32
N ALA A 88 13.82 7.96 -2.43
CA ALA A 88 14.26 7.72 -1.05
C ALA A 88 13.26 6.84 -0.29
N ALA A 89 11.97 7.17 -0.38
CA ALA A 89 10.90 6.43 0.31
C ALA A 89 10.81 4.98 -0.18
N PHE A 90 10.87 4.76 -1.50
CA PHE A 90 10.84 3.41 -2.06
C PHE A 90 12.12 2.63 -1.74
N SER A 91 13.30 3.27 -1.76
CA SER A 91 14.54 2.65 -1.33
C SER A 91 14.48 2.20 0.14
N ASP A 92 13.90 3.02 1.02
CA ASP A 92 13.71 2.67 2.44
C ASP A 92 12.74 1.49 2.62
N TRP A 93 11.73 1.38 1.76
CA TRP A 93 10.85 0.22 1.72
C TRP A 93 11.60 -1.04 1.31
N LEU A 94 12.33 -1.00 0.20
CA LEU A 94 13.07 -2.13 -0.33
C LEU A 94 14.16 -2.63 0.63
N LYS A 95 14.86 -1.74 1.36
CA LYS A 95 15.83 -2.12 2.39
C LYS A 95 15.26 -3.07 3.45
N LYS A 96 13.98 -2.91 3.78
CA LYS A 96 13.34 -3.71 4.82
C LYS A 96 13.00 -5.13 4.37
N TYR A 97 12.71 -5.32 3.07
CA TYR A 97 12.10 -6.54 2.55
C TYR A 97 12.88 -7.22 1.41
N CYS A 98 14.03 -6.66 1.00
CA CYS A 98 14.96 -7.28 0.06
C CYS A 98 16.17 -7.87 0.77
N VAL A 99 16.87 -8.79 0.10
CA VAL A 99 18.16 -9.27 0.58
C VAL A 99 19.21 -8.15 0.55
N GLN A 100 20.04 -8.09 1.58
CA GLN A 100 20.92 -6.93 1.80
C GLN A 100 22.10 -6.86 0.80
N ASP A 101 22.48 -7.98 0.20
CA ASP A 101 23.63 -8.06 -0.72
C ASP A 101 23.42 -7.30 -2.03
N ILE A 102 22.16 -7.12 -2.47
CA ILE A 102 21.81 -6.32 -3.65
C ILE A 102 21.80 -4.82 -3.40
N LEU A 103 21.76 -4.41 -2.12
CA LEU A 103 21.74 -3.01 -1.74
C LEU A 103 23.14 -2.39 -1.85
N PRO A 104 23.26 -1.13 -2.28
CA PRO A 104 24.48 -0.37 -2.12
C PRO A 104 24.97 -0.41 -0.66
N LEU A 105 26.29 -0.45 -0.44
CA LEU A 105 26.88 -0.56 0.90
C LEU A 105 26.36 0.51 1.87
N SER A 106 26.13 1.73 1.37
CA SER A 106 25.59 2.86 2.15
C SER A 106 24.14 2.66 2.60
N LEU A 107 23.42 1.73 1.99
CA LEU A 107 22.01 1.46 2.27
C LEU A 107 21.79 0.16 3.07
N ARG A 108 22.84 -0.64 3.28
CA ARG A 108 22.74 -1.87 4.06
C ARG A 108 22.51 -1.56 5.53
N SER A 109 21.60 -2.28 6.15
CA SER A 109 21.28 -2.14 7.56
C SER A 109 21.08 -3.51 8.20
N GLU A 110 21.79 -3.76 9.30
CA GLU A 110 21.60 -4.97 10.11
C GLU A 110 20.32 -4.90 10.98
N CYS A 111 19.67 -3.71 11.02
CA CYS A 111 18.50 -3.49 11.88
C CYS A 111 17.20 -4.12 11.39
N TYR A 112 17.13 -4.55 10.13
CA TYR A 112 15.89 -5.10 9.56
C TYR A 112 15.86 -6.62 9.62
N CYS A 113 15.08 -7.14 10.57
CA CYS A 113 14.82 -8.59 10.76
C CYS A 113 13.61 -9.10 9.99
N ASN A 114 13.06 -8.33 9.04
CA ASN A 114 11.91 -8.72 8.25
C ASN A 114 12.23 -9.86 7.29
N GLU A 115 11.21 -10.62 6.91
CA GLU A 115 11.34 -11.58 5.82
C GLU A 115 11.73 -10.87 4.52
N LYS A 116 12.61 -11.49 3.74
CA LYS A 116 13.11 -10.91 2.48
C LYS A 116 12.23 -11.33 1.31
N ILE A 117 10.95 -10.95 1.38
CA ILE A 117 9.87 -11.43 0.50
C ILE A 117 10.07 -11.04 -0.97
N TYR A 118 10.78 -9.95 -1.27
CA TYR A 118 11.05 -9.55 -2.65
C TYR A 118 12.39 -10.08 -3.18
N GLY A 119 13.11 -10.86 -2.37
CA GLY A 119 14.36 -11.52 -2.77
C GLY A 119 15.40 -10.53 -3.30
N ARG A 120 15.95 -10.82 -4.47
CA ARG A 120 16.99 -10.01 -5.13
C ARG A 120 16.44 -9.02 -6.17
N LEU A 121 15.12 -8.87 -6.29
CA LEU A 121 14.44 -8.06 -7.32
C LEU A 121 14.75 -8.47 -8.77
N ASP A 122 15.28 -9.66 -8.97
CA ASP A 122 15.54 -10.25 -10.29
C ASP A 122 14.29 -10.83 -10.96
N ASN A 123 13.21 -10.96 -10.19
CA ASN A 123 11.90 -11.41 -10.64
C ASN A 123 10.95 -10.21 -10.78
N GLU A 124 10.49 -9.95 -12.00
CA GLU A 124 9.59 -8.84 -12.33
C GLU A 124 8.29 -8.85 -11.50
N LYS A 125 7.72 -10.05 -11.24
CA LYS A 125 6.50 -10.16 -10.43
C LYS A 125 6.74 -9.75 -8.97
N LEU A 126 7.89 -10.11 -8.41
CA LEU A 126 8.24 -9.69 -7.05
C LEU A 126 8.54 -8.19 -6.98
N TYR A 127 9.14 -7.63 -8.03
CA TYR A 127 9.34 -6.18 -8.12
C TYR A 127 7.99 -5.44 -8.22
N ALA A 128 7.09 -5.89 -9.10
CA ALA A 128 5.75 -5.33 -9.19
C ALA A 128 4.99 -5.43 -7.85
N GLN A 129 5.13 -6.56 -7.15
CA GLN A 129 4.53 -6.73 -5.82
C GLN A 129 5.14 -5.74 -4.81
N ALA A 130 6.46 -5.51 -4.84
CA ALA A 130 7.10 -4.53 -3.97
C ALA A 130 6.57 -3.11 -4.19
N VAL A 131 6.33 -2.72 -5.46
CA VAL A 131 5.71 -1.43 -5.80
C VAL A 131 4.27 -1.35 -5.30
N LEU A 132 3.47 -2.40 -5.51
CA LEU A 132 2.08 -2.45 -5.05
C LEU A 132 1.98 -2.35 -3.52
N ASP A 133 2.78 -3.13 -2.80
CA ASP A 133 2.78 -3.15 -1.34
C ASP A 133 3.25 -1.81 -0.76
N PHE A 134 4.24 -1.18 -1.40
CA PHE A 134 4.70 0.15 -1.03
C PHE A 134 3.58 1.20 -1.17
N ILE A 135 2.87 1.22 -2.31
CA ILE A 135 1.76 2.16 -2.55
C ILE A 135 0.59 1.85 -1.60
N ALA A 136 0.25 0.58 -1.40
CA ALA A 136 -0.83 0.18 -0.49
C ALA A 136 -0.55 0.54 0.99
N GLY A 137 0.72 0.65 1.36
CA GLY A 137 1.15 1.06 2.71
C GLY A 137 1.17 2.59 2.93
N MET A 138 0.88 3.38 1.90
CA MET A 138 0.88 4.85 2.03
C MET A 138 -0.40 5.37 2.70
N THR A 139 -0.27 6.50 3.39
CA THR A 139 -1.43 7.35 3.69
C THR A 139 -1.78 8.20 2.46
N ASP A 140 -3.04 8.64 2.35
CA ASP A 140 -3.50 9.49 1.24
C ASP A 140 -2.62 10.74 1.08
N SER A 141 -2.34 11.43 2.17
CA SER A 141 -1.49 12.64 2.16
C SER A 141 -0.06 12.36 1.70
N PHE A 142 0.47 11.17 2.00
CA PHE A 142 1.81 10.78 1.55
C PHE A 142 1.83 10.49 0.05
N ALA A 143 0.85 9.75 -0.45
CA ALA A 143 0.70 9.45 -1.87
C ALA A 143 0.52 10.73 -2.71
N ILE A 144 -0.33 11.66 -2.26
CA ILE A 144 -0.55 12.96 -2.91
C ILE A 144 0.78 13.74 -2.99
N ARG A 145 1.53 13.83 -1.90
CA ARG A 145 2.81 14.56 -1.86
C ARG A 145 3.84 13.99 -2.84
N LEU A 146 3.94 12.66 -2.93
CA LEU A 146 4.87 12.01 -3.88
C LEU A 146 4.41 12.16 -5.33
N PHE A 147 3.10 12.17 -5.56
CA PHE A 147 2.53 12.46 -6.88
C PHE A 147 2.81 13.91 -7.29
N GLU A 148 2.60 14.87 -6.39
CA GLU A 148 2.89 16.29 -6.65
C GLU A 148 4.37 16.54 -6.96
N GLU A 149 5.29 15.77 -6.36
CA GLU A 149 6.71 15.84 -6.71
C GLU A 149 6.94 15.52 -8.20
N GLN A 150 6.18 14.57 -8.77
CA GLN A 150 6.31 14.21 -10.18
C GLN A 150 5.73 15.24 -11.15
N LEU A 151 4.93 16.19 -10.66
CA LEU A 151 4.35 17.28 -11.44
C LEU A 151 5.16 18.59 -11.37
N LYS A 152 6.13 18.68 -10.49
CA LYS A 152 6.97 19.88 -10.32
C LYS A 152 8.14 19.81 -11.30
N PHE A 153 8.24 20.86 -12.10
CA PHE A 153 9.36 21.11 -13.02
C PHE A 153 10.39 22.01 -12.37
#